data_305f429acad164603e9f48d4fb9f8338
#
_entry.id   305f429acad164603e9f48d4fb9f8338
#
_cell.length_a   1.000
_cell.length_b   1.000
_cell.length_c   1.000
_cell.angle_alpha   90.00
_cell.angle_beta   90.00
_cell.angle_gamma   90.00
#
_symmetry.space_group_name_H-M   'P 1'
#
loop_
_entity.id
_entity.type
_entity.pdbx_description
1 polymer ?
#
loop_
_entity_poly.entity_id
_entity_poly.type
_entity_poly.pdbx_seq_one_letter_code
_entity_poly.pdbx_strand_id
1 'polypeptide(L)'
;IKAAKEYYVKATDEYPILFVIAALTSGISIFKGIGDLANKESNRVKEMQNILKQIGIKTFASKNEIKIYGKDFINKKNKKINIPNLGDHRICMSGLVLSLITGIKCKIKNFETVFSSSPSFLKIINSLGGKFEIRK
;
A
#
# COMPACT_ATOMS: atom_id res chain seq x y z
N ILE A 1 7.12 10.38 9.65
CA ILE A 1 8.05 9.24 9.61
C ILE A 1 9.23 9.58 8.70
N LYS A 2 10.43 9.34 9.19
CA LYS A 2 11.64 9.50 8.38
C LYS A 2 12.43 8.20 8.44
N ALA A 3 12.71 7.62 7.28
CA ALA A 3 13.48 6.41 7.19
C ALA A 3 14.72 6.62 6.32
N ALA A 4 15.88 6.45 6.90
CA ALA A 4 17.16 6.54 6.21
C ALA A 4 17.39 5.30 5.35
N LYS A 5 18.29 5.39 4.38
CA LYS A 5 18.58 4.29 3.45
C LYS A 5 19.01 2.98 4.13
N GLU A 6 19.61 3.06 5.32
CA GLU A 6 20.05 1.89 6.07
C GLU A 6 18.89 0.99 6.49
N TYR A 7 17.72 1.57 6.75
CA TYR A 7 16.52 0.80 7.12
C TYR A 7 15.98 0.00 5.95
N TYR A 8 16.14 0.50 4.73
CA TYR A 8 15.63 -0.19 3.54
C TYR A 8 16.21 -1.61 3.41
N VAL A 9 17.50 -1.75 3.63
CA VAL A 9 18.18 -3.06 3.53
C VAL A 9 17.57 -4.08 4.50
N LYS A 10 17.15 -3.61 5.68
CA LYS A 10 16.62 -4.47 6.75
C LYS A 10 15.12 -4.75 6.62
N ALA A 11 14.37 -3.91 5.95
CA ALA A 11 12.91 -3.95 5.94
C ALA A 11 12.30 -3.74 4.56
N THR A 12 12.99 -4.17 3.51
CA THR A 12 12.60 -3.91 2.11
C THR A 12 11.14 -4.27 1.82
N ASP A 13 10.72 -5.47 2.21
CA ASP A 13 9.39 -5.99 1.88
C ASP A 13 8.26 -5.35 2.71
N GLU A 14 8.60 -4.70 3.81
CA GLU A 14 7.64 -4.01 4.66
C GLU A 14 7.37 -2.57 4.22
N TYR A 15 8.14 -2.02 3.29
CA TYR A 15 8.00 -0.63 2.88
C TYR A 15 6.63 -0.26 2.32
N PRO A 16 5.95 -1.10 1.50
CA PRO A 16 4.59 -0.76 1.10
C PRO A 16 3.64 -0.50 2.26
N ILE A 17 3.71 -1.32 3.31
CA ILE A 17 2.90 -1.10 4.53
C ILE A 17 3.34 0.16 5.26
N LEU A 18 4.64 0.43 5.32
CA LEU A 18 5.14 1.67 5.93
C LEU A 18 4.62 2.90 5.19
N PHE A 19 4.48 2.83 3.87
CA PHE A 19 3.89 3.93 3.09
C PHE A 19 2.41 4.13 3.46
N VAL A 20 1.67 3.05 3.72
CA VAL A 20 0.28 3.15 4.20
C VAL A 20 0.24 3.86 5.55
N ILE A 21 1.09 3.48 6.49
CA ILE A 21 1.16 4.10 7.82
C ILE A 21 1.50 5.58 7.68
N ALA A 22 2.48 5.91 6.82
CA ALA A 22 2.88 7.30 6.56
C ALA A 22 1.74 8.12 5.98
N ALA A 23 0.97 7.54 5.05
CA ALA A 23 -0.17 8.21 4.42
C ALA A 23 -1.26 8.57 5.44
N LEU A 24 -1.42 7.76 6.47
CA LEU A 24 -2.44 7.94 7.52
C LEU A 24 -1.90 8.68 8.75
N THR A 25 -0.67 9.15 8.69
CA THR A 25 -0.03 9.93 9.74
C THR A 25 0.12 11.38 9.26
N SER A 26 -0.42 12.34 10.00
CA SER A 26 -0.31 13.74 9.64
C SER A 26 1.14 14.19 9.52
N GLY A 27 1.45 14.94 8.47
CA GLY A 27 2.79 15.46 8.22
C GLY A 27 3.48 14.80 7.04
N ILE A 28 4.71 15.23 6.79
CA ILE A 28 5.51 14.73 5.67
C ILE A 28 6.40 13.58 6.13
N SER A 29 6.27 12.44 5.47
CA SER A 29 7.15 11.29 5.70
C SER A 29 8.13 11.17 4.54
N ILE A 30 9.39 10.84 4.86
CA ILE A 30 10.47 10.74 3.88
C ILE A 30 11.15 9.37 4.02
N PHE A 31 11.20 8.64 2.90
CA PHE A 31 11.88 7.33 2.83
C PHE A 31 12.99 7.43 1.80
N LYS A 32 14.22 7.18 2.24
CA LYS A 32 15.41 7.28 1.39
C LYS A 32 15.99 5.91 1.05
N GLY A 33 16.74 5.84 -0.06
CA GLY A 33 17.43 4.62 -0.47
C GLY A 33 16.51 3.55 -1.04
N ILE A 34 15.38 3.93 -1.60
CA ILE A 34 14.31 3.01 -2.02
C ILE A 34 14.32 2.66 -3.51
N GLY A 35 15.38 3.03 -4.25
CA GLY A 35 15.40 2.86 -5.70
C GLY A 35 15.15 1.42 -6.16
N ASP A 36 15.56 0.43 -5.38
CA ASP A 36 15.37 -0.98 -5.69
C ASP A 36 13.89 -1.42 -5.67
N LEU A 37 13.02 -0.68 -4.97
CA LEU A 37 11.59 -0.99 -4.97
C LEU A 37 10.95 -0.93 -6.36
N ALA A 38 11.53 -0.17 -7.27
CA ALA A 38 11.05 -0.10 -8.65
C ALA A 38 11.29 -1.41 -9.43
N ASN A 39 12.18 -2.27 -8.94
CA ASN A 39 12.62 -3.50 -9.60
C ASN A 39 12.15 -4.77 -8.87
N LYS A 40 11.10 -4.68 -8.06
CA LYS A 40 10.50 -5.85 -7.40
C LYS A 40 9.50 -6.55 -8.34
N GLU A 41 8.58 -7.36 -7.81
CA GLU A 41 7.53 -8.03 -8.60
C GLU A 41 6.69 -7.04 -9.41
N SER A 42 6.66 -5.78 -8.96
CA SER A 42 6.16 -4.62 -9.69
C SER A 42 7.03 -3.42 -9.33
N ASN A 43 6.80 -2.28 -9.98
CA ASN A 43 7.40 -1.02 -9.50
C ASN A 43 6.61 -0.58 -8.26
N ARG A 44 7.04 -1.02 -7.09
CA ARG A 44 6.32 -0.80 -5.83
C ARG A 44 6.18 0.66 -5.45
N VAL A 45 7.14 1.50 -5.81
CA VAL A 45 7.03 2.95 -5.56
C VAL A 45 5.87 3.53 -6.37
N LYS A 46 5.86 3.27 -7.66
CA LYS A 46 4.84 3.79 -8.57
C LYS A 46 3.45 3.25 -8.24
N GLU A 47 3.35 1.96 -7.94
CA GLU A 47 2.07 1.34 -7.63
C GLU A 47 1.50 1.86 -6.30
N MET A 48 2.35 2.06 -5.29
CA MET A 48 1.89 2.67 -4.04
C MET A 48 1.49 4.13 -4.23
N GLN A 49 2.20 4.88 -5.08
CA GLN A 49 1.78 6.24 -5.44
C GLN A 49 0.38 6.25 -6.07
N ASN A 50 0.10 5.30 -6.96
CA ASN A 50 -1.21 5.19 -7.60
C ASN A 50 -2.32 4.89 -6.57
N ILE A 51 -2.06 3.97 -5.64
CA ILE A 51 -3.03 3.63 -4.58
C ILE A 51 -3.28 4.84 -3.69
N LEU A 52 -2.24 5.51 -3.23
CA LEU A 52 -2.36 6.66 -2.33
C LEU A 52 -3.05 7.84 -3.01
N LYS A 53 -2.78 8.04 -4.30
CA LYS A 53 -3.46 9.07 -5.08
C LYS A 53 -4.98 8.86 -5.13
N GLN A 54 -5.42 7.61 -5.24
CA GLN A 54 -6.84 7.29 -5.29
C GLN A 54 -7.59 7.69 -4.02
N ILE A 55 -6.91 7.76 -2.88
CA ILE A 55 -7.52 8.20 -1.62
C ILE A 55 -7.22 9.65 -1.28
N GLY A 56 -6.61 10.38 -2.20
CA GLY A 56 -6.34 11.82 -2.02
C GLY A 56 -5.04 12.13 -1.29
N ILE A 57 -4.11 11.19 -1.20
CA ILE A 57 -2.79 11.41 -0.60
C ILE A 57 -1.79 11.76 -1.68
N LYS A 58 -1.14 12.91 -1.51
CA LYS A 58 -0.10 13.40 -2.42
C LYS A 58 1.24 12.76 -2.08
N THR A 59 1.98 12.39 -3.10
CA THR A 59 3.34 11.87 -2.96
C THR A 59 4.26 12.52 -3.99
N PHE A 60 5.54 12.53 -3.68
CA PHE A 60 6.57 12.96 -4.62
C PHE A 60 7.72 11.95 -4.57
N ALA A 61 8.06 11.34 -5.69
CA ALA A 61 9.12 10.34 -5.76
C ALA A 61 10.21 10.76 -6.71
N SER A 62 11.45 10.53 -6.31
CA SER A 62 12.62 10.58 -7.15
C SER A 62 13.20 9.17 -7.27
N LYS A 63 14.37 9.03 -7.91
CA LYS A 63 14.98 7.70 -8.12
C LYS A 63 15.19 6.91 -6.82
N ASN A 64 15.59 7.57 -5.74
CA ASN A 64 15.96 6.92 -4.48
C ASN A 64 15.23 7.45 -3.25
N GLU A 65 14.15 8.20 -3.44
CA GLU A 65 13.44 8.82 -2.32
C GLU A 65 11.96 8.96 -2.64
N ILE A 66 11.13 8.82 -1.63
CA ILE A 66 9.71 9.18 -1.72
C ILE A 66 9.33 10.05 -0.54
N LYS A 67 8.55 11.09 -0.80
CA LYS A 67 7.89 11.92 0.20
C LYS A 67 6.40 11.63 0.16
N ILE A 68 5.81 11.40 1.32
CA ILE A 68 4.37 11.14 1.46
C ILE A 68 3.78 12.21 2.35
N TYR A 69 2.80 12.94 1.81
CA TYR A 69 2.11 14.01 2.53
C TYR A 69 0.88 13.41 3.22
N GLY A 70 1.09 12.89 4.41
CA GLY A 70 0.08 12.15 5.16
C GLY A 70 -1.01 13.02 5.75
N LYS A 71 -2.15 12.40 6.00
CA LYS A 71 -3.31 13.03 6.63
C LYS A 71 -3.84 12.10 7.71
N ASP A 72 -4.23 12.66 8.86
CA ASP A 72 -4.86 11.89 9.92
C ASP A 72 -6.35 11.62 9.67
N PHE A 73 -6.93 12.28 8.68
CA PHE A 73 -8.32 12.07 8.25
C PHE A 73 -8.39 11.93 6.74
N ILE A 74 -9.01 10.85 6.28
CA ILE A 74 -9.24 10.59 4.86
C ILE A 74 -10.74 10.65 4.61
N ASN A 75 -11.16 11.58 3.72
CA ASN A 75 -12.55 11.63 3.30
C ASN A 75 -12.82 10.47 2.32
N LYS A 76 -13.63 9.50 2.74
CA LYS A 76 -13.92 8.32 1.94
C LYS A 76 -15.04 8.49 0.91
N LYS A 77 -15.71 9.64 0.89
CA LYS A 77 -16.82 9.89 -0.02
C LYS A 77 -16.37 9.85 -1.48
N ASN A 78 -17.04 9.03 -2.29
CA ASN A 78 -16.76 8.85 -3.71
C ASN A 78 -15.33 8.33 -4.01
N LYS A 79 -14.70 7.68 -3.04
CA LYS A 79 -13.37 7.10 -3.22
C LYS A 79 -13.44 5.58 -3.29
N LYS A 80 -12.56 5.02 -4.10
CA LYS A 80 -12.43 3.58 -4.28
C LYS A 80 -10.96 3.27 -4.61
N ILE A 81 -10.46 2.18 -4.08
CA ILE A 81 -9.12 1.72 -4.36
C ILE A 81 -9.21 0.61 -5.42
N ASN A 82 -8.57 0.81 -6.58
CA ASN A 82 -8.48 -0.20 -7.62
C ASN A 82 -7.03 -0.61 -7.78
N ILE A 83 -6.77 -1.90 -7.64
CA ILE A 83 -5.44 -2.48 -7.82
C ILE A 83 -5.48 -3.35 -9.09
N PRO A 84 -4.71 -2.98 -10.13
CA PRO A 84 -4.68 -3.74 -11.37
C PRO A 84 -3.97 -5.09 -11.19
N ASN A 85 -3.94 -5.90 -12.23
CA ASN A 85 -3.26 -7.18 -12.23
C ASN A 85 -1.75 -6.98 -12.23
N LEU A 86 -1.14 -6.93 -11.04
CA LEU A 86 0.29 -6.69 -10.87
C LEU A 86 1.10 -7.97 -10.59
N GLY A 87 0.44 -9.02 -10.11
CA GLY A 87 1.15 -10.19 -9.62
C GLY A 87 1.99 -9.92 -8.36
N ASP A 88 1.77 -8.80 -7.70
CA ASP A 88 2.56 -8.37 -6.53
C ASP A 88 1.68 -8.41 -5.27
N HIS A 89 1.82 -9.48 -4.49
CA HIS A 89 1.01 -9.67 -3.29
C HIS A 89 1.29 -8.66 -2.19
N ARG A 90 2.51 -8.09 -2.12
CA ARG A 90 2.85 -7.05 -1.14
C ARG A 90 2.04 -5.78 -1.37
N ILE A 91 1.88 -5.39 -2.63
CA ILE A 91 1.06 -4.22 -3.00
C ILE A 91 -0.42 -4.50 -2.71
N CYS A 92 -0.90 -5.69 -3.05
CA CYS A 92 -2.29 -6.07 -2.78
C CYS A 92 -2.60 -6.09 -1.30
N MET A 93 -1.70 -6.65 -0.48
CA MET A 93 -1.84 -6.66 0.98
C MET A 93 -1.90 -5.24 1.55
N SER A 94 -1.04 -4.36 1.06
CA SER A 94 -1.00 -2.96 1.49
C SER A 94 -2.30 -2.24 1.16
N GLY A 95 -2.84 -2.47 -0.03
CA GLY A 95 -4.13 -1.91 -0.44
C GLY A 95 -5.29 -2.40 0.42
N LEU A 96 -5.29 -3.69 0.77
CA LEU A 96 -6.32 -4.27 1.65
C LEU A 96 -6.24 -3.69 3.06
N VAL A 97 -5.04 -3.54 3.61
CA VAL A 97 -4.86 -2.93 4.93
C VAL A 97 -5.35 -1.48 4.90
N LEU A 98 -5.01 -0.73 3.86
CA LEU A 98 -5.47 0.64 3.69
C LEU A 98 -6.99 0.71 3.62
N SER A 99 -7.62 -0.20 2.87
CA SER A 99 -9.07 -0.32 2.78
C SER A 99 -9.70 -0.61 4.14
N LEU A 100 -9.14 -1.54 4.89
CA LEU A 100 -9.62 -1.90 6.22
C LEU A 100 -9.59 -0.71 7.18
N ILE A 101 -8.49 0.03 7.19
CA ILE A 101 -8.31 1.16 8.12
C ILE A 101 -9.20 2.34 7.73
N THR A 102 -9.29 2.67 6.44
CA THR A 102 -10.02 3.86 5.97
C THR A 102 -11.52 3.61 5.75
N GLY A 103 -11.93 2.35 5.59
CA GLY A 103 -13.30 2.01 5.20
C GLY A 103 -13.58 2.25 3.71
N ILE A 104 -12.58 2.54 2.91
CA ILE A 104 -12.72 2.72 1.45
C ILE A 104 -12.69 1.35 0.78
N LYS A 105 -13.63 1.07 -0.11
CA LYS A 105 -13.71 -0.20 -0.82
C LYS A 105 -12.49 -0.40 -1.72
N CYS A 106 -11.98 -1.62 -1.75
CA CYS A 106 -10.83 -2.00 -2.56
C CYS A 106 -11.21 -3.13 -3.52
N LYS A 107 -10.82 -2.99 -4.77
CA LYS A 107 -10.99 -4.01 -5.80
C LYS A 107 -9.62 -4.43 -6.32
N ILE A 108 -9.35 -5.73 -6.31
CA ILE A 108 -8.07 -6.30 -6.75
C ILE A 108 -8.34 -7.27 -7.90
N LYS A 109 -7.64 -7.07 -9.00
CA LYS A 109 -7.69 -8.01 -10.14
C LYS A 109 -6.73 -9.17 -9.91
N ASN A 110 -7.13 -10.38 -10.30
CA ASN A 110 -6.36 -11.62 -10.15
C ASN A 110 -5.98 -11.92 -8.71
N PHE A 111 -6.90 -11.64 -7.81
CA PHE A 111 -6.77 -11.85 -6.38
C PHE A 111 -6.33 -13.29 -6.03
N GLU A 112 -6.90 -14.29 -6.66
CA GLU A 112 -6.60 -15.70 -6.36
C GLU A 112 -5.13 -16.04 -6.55
N THR A 113 -4.53 -15.56 -7.64
CA THR A 113 -3.11 -15.78 -7.93
C THR A 113 -2.23 -15.12 -6.87
N VAL A 114 -2.62 -13.91 -6.44
CA VAL A 114 -1.85 -13.13 -5.48
C VAL A 114 -1.83 -13.78 -4.10
N PHE A 115 -2.97 -14.29 -3.64
CA PHE A 115 -3.11 -14.78 -2.27
C PHE A 115 -3.02 -16.30 -2.13
N SER A 116 -2.71 -17.04 -3.18
CA SER A 116 -2.49 -18.47 -3.10
C SER A 116 -1.36 -18.85 -2.13
N SER A 117 -0.38 -17.95 -1.98
CA SER A 117 0.77 -18.16 -1.07
C SER A 117 0.55 -17.63 0.35
N SER A 118 -0.56 -16.94 0.61
CA SER A 118 -0.83 -16.32 1.92
C SER A 118 -2.32 -16.39 2.31
N PRO A 119 -2.90 -17.60 2.38
CA PRO A 119 -4.33 -17.71 2.70
C PRO A 119 -4.68 -17.24 4.11
N SER A 120 -3.73 -17.30 5.05
CA SER A 120 -3.93 -16.84 6.42
C SER A 120 -4.18 -15.34 6.52
N PHE A 121 -3.70 -14.55 5.57
CA PHE A 121 -3.87 -13.10 5.57
C PHE A 121 -5.36 -12.70 5.53
N LEU A 122 -6.14 -13.38 4.70
CA LEU A 122 -7.59 -13.12 4.60
C LEU A 122 -8.33 -13.48 5.88
N LYS A 123 -7.90 -14.55 6.56
CA LYS A 123 -8.47 -14.93 7.86
C LYS A 123 -8.21 -13.84 8.89
N ILE A 124 -7.01 -13.27 8.91
CA ILE A 124 -6.66 -12.18 9.81
C ILE A 124 -7.52 -10.95 9.53
N ILE A 125 -7.66 -10.55 8.28
CA ILE A 125 -8.51 -9.41 7.91
C ILE A 125 -9.95 -9.62 8.35
N ASN A 126 -10.49 -10.81 8.13
CA ASN A 126 -11.86 -11.12 8.54
C ASN A 126 -12.02 -11.06 10.08
N SER A 127 -11.04 -11.57 10.82
CA SER A 127 -11.08 -11.53 12.28
C SER A 127 -11.00 -10.11 12.85
N LEU A 128 -10.41 -9.17 12.11
CA LEU A 128 -10.33 -7.76 12.48
C LEU A 128 -11.52 -6.93 12.01
N GLY A 129 -12.58 -7.58 11.51
CA GLY A 129 -13.80 -6.92 11.07
C GLY A 129 -13.83 -6.51 9.61
N GLY A 130 -12.82 -6.86 8.84
CA GLY A 130 -12.79 -6.64 7.40
C GLY A 130 -13.76 -7.57 6.70
N LYS A 131 -14.42 -7.05 5.67
CA LYS A 131 -15.33 -7.84 4.84
C LYS A 131 -14.80 -7.88 3.43
N PHE A 132 -14.80 -9.07 2.82
CA PHE A 132 -14.36 -9.21 1.46
C PHE A 132 -15.26 -10.19 0.70
N GLU A 133 -15.27 -10.03 -0.61
CA GLU A 133 -16.00 -10.89 -1.54
C GLU A 133 -15.08 -11.22 -2.71
N ILE A 134 -14.99 -12.51 -3.05
CA ILE A 134 -14.21 -12.96 -4.21
C ILE A 134 -15.17 -13.10 -5.39
N ARG A 135 -14.89 -12.32 -6.44
CA ARG A 135 -15.63 -12.38 -7.71
C ARG A 135 -14.71 -12.90 -8.80
N LYS A 136 -15.12 -13.98 -9.39
CA LYS A 136 -14.39 -14.59 -10.53
C LYS A 136 -14.83 -13.98 -11.83
#